data_7c1651cb71e02fca7d941d20b3e75350
#
_entry.id   7c1651cb71e02fca7d941d20b3e75350
#
_cell.length_a   1.000
_cell.length_b   1.000
_cell.length_c   1.000
_cell.angle_alpha   90.00
_cell.angle_beta   90.00
_cell.angle_gamma   90.00
#
_symmetry.space_group_name_H-M   'P 1'
#
loop_
_entity.id
_entity.type
_entity.pdbx_description
1 polymer ?
#
loop_
_entity_poly.entity_id
_entity_poly.type
_entity_poly.pdbx_seq_one_letter_code
_entity_poly.pdbx_strand_id
1 'polypeptide(L)'
;YLTLKYGVTVNERRIYEEYKRFFIKKKYTPELAIKELETYSKYYYWIFSENVPAKKVNEKIKYINLMKATVVYPYFMEILKLADEGEYTWEEAHKISQVVESYLFRRQITDKKTNVLNKLFASLAGEIAPVGESGRLIKELVSKGGTQVFPRDSEFVNSFKTIDMYNRRNNVAKLALMMLESNRSKETIAFNSIQVEHIMPQTLTNEWKISVNNAVDVQAKYGDTIG
;
A
#
# COMPACT_ATOMS: atom_id res chain seq x y z
N TYR A 1 -5.77 -9.50 -13.06
CA TYR A 1 -6.23 -10.88 -13.24
C TYR A 1 -5.09 -11.78 -13.77
N LEU A 2 -4.55 -11.58 -14.97
CA LEU A 2 -3.50 -12.44 -15.53
C LEU A 2 -2.24 -12.50 -14.66
N THR A 3 -1.82 -11.40 -14.06
CA THR A 3 -0.70 -11.36 -13.12
C THR A 3 -0.94 -12.29 -11.93
N LEU A 4 -2.16 -12.29 -11.38
CA LEU A 4 -2.57 -13.22 -10.33
C LEU A 4 -2.50 -14.67 -10.80
N LYS A 5 -3.06 -14.97 -12.00
CA LYS A 5 -3.15 -16.36 -12.51
C LYS A 5 -1.81 -16.95 -12.95
N TYR A 6 -0.88 -16.13 -13.36
CA TYR A 6 0.47 -16.58 -13.75
C TYR A 6 1.51 -16.48 -12.61
N GLY A 7 1.24 -15.72 -11.55
CA GLY A 7 2.23 -15.41 -10.52
C GLY A 7 3.41 -14.57 -11.02
N VAL A 8 3.27 -13.93 -12.18
CA VAL A 8 4.29 -13.08 -12.81
C VAL A 8 3.67 -11.86 -13.46
N THR A 9 4.43 -10.79 -13.58
CA THR A 9 3.96 -9.57 -14.26
C THR A 9 3.73 -9.82 -15.74
N VAL A 10 2.56 -9.44 -16.23
CA VAL A 10 2.17 -9.55 -17.64
C VAL A 10 2.41 -8.21 -18.33
N ASN A 11 2.98 -8.25 -19.54
CA ASN A 11 3.20 -7.05 -20.35
C ASN A 11 1.86 -6.51 -20.89
N GLU A 12 1.53 -5.26 -20.58
CA GLU A 12 0.27 -4.62 -20.95
C GLU A 12 0.03 -4.62 -22.47
N ARG A 13 1.09 -4.45 -23.27
CA ARG A 13 0.99 -4.43 -24.75
C ARG A 13 0.61 -5.79 -25.34
N ARG A 14 0.70 -6.87 -24.52
CA ARG A 14 0.44 -8.25 -24.93
C ARG A 14 -0.72 -8.88 -24.17
N ILE A 15 -1.52 -8.09 -23.44
CA ILE A 15 -2.61 -8.60 -22.59
C ILE A 15 -3.56 -9.52 -23.37
N TYR A 16 -3.95 -9.11 -24.57
CA TYR A 16 -4.86 -9.91 -25.40
C TYR A 16 -4.27 -11.27 -25.74
N GLU A 17 -3.02 -11.30 -26.22
CA GLU A 17 -2.32 -12.54 -26.59
C GLU A 17 -2.11 -13.45 -25.38
N GLU A 18 -1.72 -12.87 -24.26
CA GLU A 18 -1.52 -13.63 -23.03
C GLU A 18 -2.84 -14.17 -22.47
N TYR A 19 -3.93 -13.40 -22.55
CA TYR A 19 -5.25 -13.88 -22.15
C TYR A 19 -5.73 -15.01 -23.07
N LYS A 20 -5.54 -14.91 -24.39
CA LYS A 20 -5.87 -15.95 -25.36
C LYS A 20 -5.10 -17.26 -25.10
N ARG A 21 -3.80 -17.16 -24.82
CA ARG A 21 -2.98 -18.31 -24.42
C ARG A 21 -3.47 -18.95 -23.13
N PHE A 22 -3.78 -18.13 -22.13
CA PHE A 22 -4.32 -18.57 -20.86
C PHE A 22 -5.64 -19.33 -21.04
N PHE A 23 -6.57 -18.75 -21.81
CA PHE A 23 -7.87 -19.34 -22.13
C PHE A 23 -7.72 -20.72 -22.77
N ILE A 24 -6.88 -20.83 -23.80
CA ILE A 24 -6.63 -22.12 -24.50
C ILE A 24 -5.97 -23.14 -23.55
N LYS A 25 -4.95 -22.73 -22.81
CA LYS A 25 -4.23 -23.59 -21.86
C LYS A 25 -5.14 -24.13 -20.77
N LYS A 26 -6.07 -23.33 -20.27
CA LYS A 26 -7.03 -23.73 -19.24
C LYS A 26 -8.22 -24.50 -19.79
N LYS A 27 -8.36 -24.59 -21.11
CA LYS A 27 -9.52 -25.22 -21.77
C LYS A 27 -10.84 -24.61 -21.30
N TYR A 28 -10.87 -23.30 -21.13
CA TYR A 28 -12.07 -22.59 -20.66
C TYR A 28 -13.14 -22.60 -21.74
N THR A 29 -14.42 -22.73 -21.32
CA THR A 29 -15.53 -22.30 -22.16
C THR A 29 -15.67 -20.78 -22.06
N PRO A 30 -16.30 -20.13 -23.05
CA PRO A 30 -16.53 -18.67 -22.99
C PRO A 30 -17.28 -18.24 -21.74
N GLU A 31 -18.27 -19.04 -21.30
CA GLU A 31 -19.11 -18.76 -20.12
C GLU A 31 -18.24 -18.80 -18.85
N LEU A 32 -17.38 -19.81 -18.71
CA LEU A 32 -16.48 -19.93 -17.56
C LEU A 32 -15.47 -18.80 -17.52
N ALA A 33 -14.93 -18.40 -18.66
CA ALA A 33 -13.99 -17.29 -18.77
C ALA A 33 -14.63 -15.96 -18.35
N ILE A 34 -15.86 -15.68 -18.81
CA ILE A 34 -16.62 -14.48 -18.46
C ILE A 34 -16.93 -14.47 -16.97
N LYS A 35 -17.43 -15.57 -16.42
CA LYS A 35 -17.75 -15.71 -15.00
C LYS A 35 -16.53 -15.45 -14.11
N GLU A 36 -15.37 -15.97 -14.50
CA GLU A 36 -14.15 -15.76 -13.72
C GLU A 36 -13.67 -14.31 -13.79
N LEU A 37 -13.73 -13.68 -14.95
CA LEU A 37 -13.43 -12.25 -15.10
C LEU A 37 -14.40 -11.39 -14.28
N GLU A 38 -15.69 -11.69 -14.30
CA GLU A 38 -16.70 -11.02 -13.49
C GLU A 38 -16.39 -11.13 -12.00
N THR A 39 -16.05 -12.34 -11.54
CA THR A 39 -15.66 -12.60 -10.15
C THR A 39 -14.50 -11.70 -9.72
N TYR A 40 -13.40 -11.67 -10.49
CA TYR A 40 -12.25 -10.85 -10.12
C TYR A 40 -12.45 -9.36 -10.36
N SER A 41 -13.33 -8.95 -11.30
CA SER A 41 -13.67 -7.54 -11.48
C SER A 41 -14.40 -6.97 -10.26
N LYS A 42 -15.22 -7.76 -9.57
CA LYS A 42 -15.84 -7.39 -8.29
C LYS A 42 -14.78 -7.01 -7.25
N TYR A 43 -13.77 -7.85 -7.05
CA TYR A 43 -12.72 -7.60 -6.04
C TYR A 43 -11.80 -6.46 -6.45
N TYR A 44 -11.49 -6.33 -7.74
CA TYR A 44 -10.78 -5.17 -8.26
C TYR A 44 -11.57 -3.87 -7.98
N TYR A 45 -12.87 -3.88 -8.25
CA TYR A 45 -13.74 -2.74 -7.99
C TYR A 45 -13.78 -2.37 -6.49
N TRP A 46 -13.85 -3.34 -5.60
CA TRP A 46 -13.80 -3.08 -4.15
C TRP A 46 -12.51 -2.37 -3.73
N ILE A 47 -11.37 -2.79 -4.27
CA ILE A 47 -10.07 -2.16 -3.96
C ILE A 47 -10.03 -0.75 -4.55
N PHE A 48 -10.39 -0.61 -5.83
CA PHE A 48 -10.31 0.66 -6.56
C PHE A 48 -11.27 1.71 -5.99
N SER A 49 -12.51 1.33 -5.68
CA SER A 49 -13.54 2.23 -5.14
C SER A 49 -13.48 2.39 -3.62
N GLU A 50 -12.53 1.71 -2.95
CA GLU A 50 -12.40 1.73 -1.48
C GLU A 50 -13.70 1.32 -0.76
N ASN A 51 -14.38 0.32 -1.31
CA ASN A 51 -15.67 -0.15 -0.83
C ASN A 51 -15.67 -1.64 -0.47
N VAL A 52 -14.66 -2.10 0.26
CA VAL A 52 -14.60 -3.46 0.81
C VAL A 52 -15.61 -3.58 1.96
N PRO A 53 -16.46 -4.64 2.01
CA PRO A 53 -17.49 -4.77 3.03
C PRO A 53 -16.97 -4.77 4.47
N ALA A 54 -15.76 -5.32 4.70
CA ALA A 54 -15.12 -5.33 6.00
C ALA A 54 -14.43 -3.99 6.30
N LYS A 55 -14.99 -3.18 7.20
CA LYS A 55 -14.52 -1.81 7.53
C LYS A 55 -13.03 -1.75 7.82
N LYS A 56 -12.50 -2.67 8.64
CA LYS A 56 -11.07 -2.69 9.01
C LYS A 56 -10.17 -2.96 7.80
N VAL A 57 -10.57 -3.87 6.92
CA VAL A 57 -9.83 -4.15 5.66
C VAL A 57 -9.90 -2.96 4.72
N ASN A 58 -11.10 -2.37 4.59
CA ASN A 58 -11.31 -1.20 3.72
C ASN A 58 -10.44 -0.01 4.13
N GLU A 59 -10.26 0.22 5.42
CA GLU A 59 -9.37 1.26 5.93
C GLU A 59 -7.92 1.02 5.47
N LYS A 60 -7.43 -0.21 5.55
CA LYS A 60 -6.08 -0.54 5.08
C LYS A 60 -5.92 -0.42 3.56
N ILE A 61 -6.95 -0.78 2.81
CA ILE A 61 -6.98 -0.56 1.35
C ILE A 61 -6.90 0.93 1.02
N LYS A 62 -7.63 1.81 1.74
CA LYS A 62 -7.52 3.26 1.58
C LYS A 62 -6.09 3.76 1.79
N TYR A 63 -5.42 3.28 2.83
CA TYR A 63 -4.02 3.66 3.09
C TYR A 63 -3.07 3.19 1.98
N ILE A 64 -3.27 1.97 1.48
CA ILE A 64 -2.51 1.41 0.35
C ILE A 64 -2.75 2.23 -0.93
N ASN A 65 -3.99 2.66 -1.17
CA ASN A 65 -4.33 3.49 -2.33
C ASN A 65 -3.73 4.90 -2.22
N LEU A 66 -3.69 5.50 -1.03
CA LEU A 66 -2.98 6.76 -0.79
C LEU A 66 -1.48 6.64 -1.11
N MET A 67 -0.88 5.49 -0.86
CA MET A 67 0.49 5.18 -1.25
C MET A 67 0.68 4.93 -2.76
N LYS A 68 -0.41 4.89 -3.55
CA LYS A 68 -0.44 4.57 -4.99
C LYS A 68 0.18 3.21 -5.32
N ALA A 69 0.02 2.23 -4.43
CA ALA A 69 0.66 0.92 -4.52
C ALA A 69 -0.20 -0.11 -5.28
N THR A 70 -0.60 0.19 -6.52
CA THR A 70 -1.47 -0.68 -7.35
C THR A 70 -0.87 -2.06 -7.63
N VAL A 71 0.43 -2.22 -7.46
CA VAL A 71 1.15 -3.50 -7.65
C VAL A 71 0.68 -4.62 -6.74
N VAL A 72 0.03 -4.29 -5.62
CA VAL A 72 -0.51 -5.28 -4.67
C VAL A 72 -1.93 -5.74 -5.01
N TYR A 73 -2.61 -5.11 -5.97
CA TYR A 73 -3.99 -5.42 -6.32
C TYR A 73 -4.21 -6.88 -6.71
N PRO A 74 -3.34 -7.51 -7.54
CA PRO A 74 -3.50 -8.92 -7.87
C PRO A 74 -3.52 -9.83 -6.64
N TYR A 75 -2.68 -9.54 -5.66
CA TYR A 75 -2.62 -10.27 -4.39
C TYR A 75 -3.91 -10.05 -3.57
N PHE A 76 -4.34 -8.81 -3.42
CA PHE A 76 -5.57 -8.51 -2.67
C PHE A 76 -6.84 -9.01 -3.32
N MET A 77 -6.91 -9.08 -4.65
CA MET A 77 -8.07 -9.67 -5.33
C MET A 77 -8.30 -11.12 -4.89
N GLU A 78 -7.23 -11.91 -4.71
CA GLU A 78 -7.37 -13.28 -4.21
C GLU A 78 -7.70 -13.31 -2.71
N ILE A 79 -7.03 -12.51 -1.89
CA ILE A 79 -7.31 -12.42 -0.44
C ILE A 79 -8.77 -12.04 -0.17
N LEU A 80 -9.30 -11.04 -0.91
CA LEU A 80 -10.69 -10.60 -0.75
C LEU A 80 -11.68 -11.66 -1.24
N LYS A 81 -11.33 -12.38 -2.31
CA LYS A 81 -12.12 -13.52 -2.80
C LYS A 81 -12.21 -14.60 -1.72
N LEU A 82 -11.08 -15.04 -1.18
CA LEU A 82 -11.05 -16.07 -0.14
C LEU A 82 -11.83 -15.66 1.11
N ALA A 83 -11.78 -14.37 1.47
CA ALA A 83 -12.54 -13.85 2.62
C ALA A 83 -14.05 -13.77 2.35
N ASP A 84 -14.45 -13.38 1.14
CA ASP A 84 -15.86 -13.29 0.72
C ASP A 84 -16.50 -14.66 0.55
N GLU A 85 -15.74 -15.64 0.09
CA GLU A 85 -16.17 -17.04 -0.06
C GLU A 85 -16.11 -17.83 1.26
N GLY A 86 -15.60 -17.22 2.36
CA GLY A 86 -15.54 -17.84 3.69
C GLY A 86 -14.37 -18.81 3.89
N GLU A 87 -13.44 -18.91 2.94
CA GLU A 87 -12.21 -19.71 3.09
C GLU A 87 -11.23 -19.03 4.06
N TYR A 88 -11.22 -17.68 4.08
CA TYR A 88 -10.54 -16.88 5.09
C TYR A 88 -11.54 -16.13 5.95
N THR A 89 -11.15 -15.84 7.19
CA THR A 89 -11.88 -14.87 8.00
C THR A 89 -11.52 -13.44 7.56
N TRP A 90 -12.44 -12.50 7.74
CA TRP A 90 -12.15 -11.08 7.54
C TRP A 90 -11.06 -10.56 8.50
N GLU A 91 -10.88 -11.21 9.64
CA GLU A 91 -9.79 -10.89 10.57
C GLU A 91 -8.43 -11.31 9.99
N GLU A 92 -8.34 -12.45 9.30
CA GLU A 92 -7.12 -12.87 8.60
C GLU A 92 -6.81 -11.91 7.44
N ALA A 93 -7.81 -11.55 6.63
CA ALA A 93 -7.66 -10.55 5.58
C ALA A 93 -7.19 -9.18 6.13
N HIS A 94 -7.67 -8.79 7.33
CA HIS A 94 -7.22 -7.58 8.00
C HIS A 94 -5.74 -7.69 8.44
N LYS A 95 -5.32 -8.78 9.04
CA LYS A 95 -3.90 -9.01 9.41
C LYS A 95 -2.99 -8.95 8.18
N ILE A 96 -3.37 -9.60 7.10
CA ILE A 96 -2.65 -9.54 5.82
C ILE A 96 -2.53 -8.10 5.34
N SER A 97 -3.62 -7.34 5.36
CA SER A 97 -3.62 -5.94 4.90
C SER A 97 -2.76 -5.04 5.78
N GLN A 98 -2.69 -5.27 7.10
CA GLN A 98 -1.79 -4.57 8.02
C GLN A 98 -0.30 -4.85 7.69
N VAL A 99 0.04 -6.11 7.41
CA VAL A 99 1.42 -6.48 7.06
C VAL A 99 1.85 -5.82 5.76
N VAL A 100 1.00 -5.86 4.72
CA VAL A 100 1.28 -5.22 3.43
C VAL A 100 1.40 -3.70 3.58
N GLU A 101 0.46 -3.06 4.28
CA GLU A 101 0.50 -1.63 4.58
C GLU A 101 1.82 -1.24 5.26
N SER A 102 2.18 -1.94 6.35
CA SER A 102 3.41 -1.68 7.10
C SER A 102 4.66 -1.83 6.22
N TYR A 103 4.72 -2.89 5.41
CA TYR A 103 5.82 -3.10 4.47
C TYR A 103 5.96 -1.96 3.46
N LEU A 104 4.86 -1.58 2.82
CA LEU A 104 4.85 -0.51 1.82
C LEU A 104 5.18 0.85 2.42
N PHE A 105 4.57 1.20 3.56
CA PHE A 105 4.78 2.47 4.23
C PHE A 105 6.23 2.63 4.68
N ARG A 106 6.79 1.62 5.37
CA ARG A 106 8.20 1.62 5.79
C ARG A 106 9.14 1.80 4.60
N ARG A 107 8.88 1.13 3.49
CA ARG A 107 9.70 1.25 2.28
C ARG A 107 9.63 2.65 1.66
N GLN A 108 8.46 3.29 1.69
CA GLN A 108 8.33 4.66 1.22
C GLN A 108 9.07 5.65 2.11
N ILE A 109 9.00 5.48 3.43
CA ILE A 109 9.71 6.31 4.40
C ILE A 109 11.23 6.14 4.28
N THR A 110 11.70 4.92 4.07
CA THR A 110 13.15 4.62 3.93
C THR A 110 13.67 4.74 2.49
N ASP A 111 12.91 5.35 1.60
CA ASP A 111 13.25 5.61 0.19
C ASP A 111 13.67 4.37 -0.62
N LYS A 112 13.05 3.22 -0.33
CA LYS A 112 13.34 1.99 -1.09
C LYS A 112 12.65 2.00 -2.46
N LYS A 113 13.37 1.54 -3.48
CA LYS A 113 12.87 1.45 -4.85
C LYS A 113 11.62 0.56 -4.94
N THR A 114 10.63 0.98 -5.75
CA THR A 114 9.34 0.30 -5.89
C THR A 114 9.26 -0.69 -7.05
N ASN A 115 10.16 -0.60 -8.03
CA ASN A 115 10.16 -1.44 -9.23
C ASN A 115 10.21 -2.95 -8.95
N VAL A 116 10.80 -3.35 -7.83
CA VAL A 116 10.90 -4.76 -7.40
C VAL A 116 9.58 -5.32 -6.87
N LEU A 117 8.64 -4.46 -6.47
CA LEU A 117 7.38 -4.87 -5.87
C LEU A 117 6.46 -5.59 -6.86
N ASN A 118 6.54 -5.26 -8.15
CA ASN A 118 5.77 -5.94 -9.19
C ASN A 118 6.02 -7.46 -9.18
N LYS A 119 7.30 -7.86 -9.19
CA LYS A 119 7.68 -9.28 -9.17
C LYS A 119 7.33 -9.94 -7.85
N LEU A 120 7.59 -9.24 -6.74
CA LEU A 120 7.31 -9.75 -5.40
C LEU A 120 5.82 -10.08 -5.22
N PHE A 121 4.94 -9.11 -5.45
CA PHE A 121 3.50 -9.32 -5.22
C PHE A 121 2.85 -10.22 -6.28
N ALA A 122 3.39 -10.28 -7.50
CA ALA A 122 2.97 -11.27 -8.48
C ALA A 122 3.29 -12.70 -8.00
N SER A 123 4.49 -12.94 -7.48
CA SER A 123 4.88 -14.25 -6.90
C SER A 123 4.01 -14.59 -5.70
N LEU A 124 3.87 -13.66 -4.75
CA LEU A 124 3.03 -13.85 -3.56
C LEU A 124 1.58 -14.20 -3.91
N ALA A 125 1.03 -13.58 -4.95
CA ALA A 125 -0.33 -13.88 -5.43
C ALA A 125 -0.47 -15.31 -5.98
N GLY A 126 0.60 -15.88 -6.54
CA GLY A 126 0.63 -17.27 -7.03
C GLY A 126 0.83 -18.34 -5.94
N GLU A 127 1.19 -17.93 -4.72
CA GLU A 127 1.64 -18.81 -3.64
C GLU A 127 0.87 -18.62 -2.33
N ILE A 128 -0.38 -18.15 -2.39
CA ILE A 128 -1.21 -17.91 -1.21
C ILE A 128 -1.45 -19.22 -0.46
N ALA A 129 -1.15 -19.21 0.84
CA ALA A 129 -1.36 -20.40 1.67
C ALA A 129 -2.86 -20.61 1.96
N PRO A 130 -3.33 -21.86 1.98
CA PRO A 130 -4.75 -22.13 2.25
C PRO A 130 -5.18 -21.76 3.67
N VAL A 131 -4.25 -21.72 4.62
CA VAL A 131 -4.50 -21.34 6.04
C VAL A 131 -3.27 -20.62 6.59
N GLY A 132 -3.49 -19.59 7.40
CA GLY A 132 -2.42 -18.86 8.10
C GLY A 132 -1.54 -18.00 7.18
N GLU A 133 -2.12 -17.47 6.13
CA GLU A 133 -1.42 -16.64 5.13
C GLU A 133 -0.72 -15.43 5.74
N SER A 134 -1.30 -14.77 6.76
CA SER A 134 -0.64 -13.65 7.43
C SER A 134 0.72 -14.03 8.02
N GLY A 135 0.80 -15.19 8.67
CA GLY A 135 2.04 -15.72 9.23
C GLY A 135 3.06 -16.10 8.14
N ARG A 136 2.63 -16.72 7.04
CA ARG A 136 3.47 -17.01 5.87
C ARG A 136 4.00 -15.74 5.26
N LEU A 137 3.12 -14.77 5.02
CA LEU A 137 3.47 -13.47 4.44
C LEU A 137 4.53 -12.73 5.26
N ILE A 138 4.37 -12.68 6.59
CA ILE A 138 5.36 -12.07 7.49
C ILE A 138 6.73 -12.74 7.32
N LYS A 139 6.78 -14.07 7.41
CA LYS A 139 8.03 -14.84 7.25
C LYS A 139 8.67 -14.56 5.90
N GLU A 140 7.88 -14.58 4.84
CA GLU A 140 8.35 -14.33 3.48
C GLU A 140 8.92 -12.92 3.33
N LEU A 141 8.20 -11.88 3.74
CA LEU A 141 8.65 -10.49 3.63
C LEU A 141 9.86 -10.19 4.51
N VAL A 142 9.92 -10.74 5.72
CA VAL A 142 11.06 -10.53 6.64
C VAL A 142 12.32 -11.27 6.18
N SER A 143 12.17 -12.41 5.51
CA SER A 143 13.31 -13.15 4.93
C SER A 143 13.93 -12.47 3.72
N LYS A 144 13.22 -11.54 3.07
CA LYS A 144 13.76 -10.82 1.90
C LYS A 144 14.91 -9.91 2.27
N GLY A 145 15.96 -9.96 1.45
CA GLY A 145 17.13 -9.09 1.54
C GLY A 145 17.24 -8.15 0.35
N GLY A 146 18.34 -7.39 0.32
CA GLY A 146 18.69 -6.51 -0.80
C GLY A 146 17.58 -5.51 -1.12
N THR A 147 17.17 -5.47 -2.38
CA THR A 147 16.17 -4.50 -2.86
C THR A 147 14.74 -4.78 -2.39
N GLN A 148 14.45 -5.97 -1.85
CA GLN A 148 13.13 -6.35 -1.34
C GLN A 148 13.05 -6.33 0.20
N VAL A 149 14.07 -5.83 0.87
CA VAL A 149 14.15 -5.82 2.34
C VAL A 149 12.92 -5.20 3.00
N PHE A 150 12.50 -5.79 4.12
CA PHE A 150 11.55 -5.18 5.05
C PHE A 150 12.35 -4.22 5.96
N PRO A 151 12.14 -2.90 5.91
CA PRO A 151 12.93 -1.95 6.69
C PRO A 151 12.76 -2.18 8.19
N ARG A 152 13.87 -2.20 8.93
CA ARG A 152 13.89 -2.37 10.39
C ARG A 152 13.38 -1.12 11.10
N ASP A 153 12.96 -1.27 12.35
CA ASP A 153 12.43 -0.16 13.16
C ASP A 153 13.43 0.99 13.30
N SER A 154 14.71 0.69 13.54
CA SER A 154 15.76 1.72 13.67
C SER A 154 15.93 2.53 12.39
N GLU A 155 15.95 1.87 11.22
CA GLU A 155 16.02 2.53 9.93
C GLU A 155 14.77 3.38 9.67
N PHE A 156 13.60 2.81 9.93
CA PHE A 156 12.33 3.51 9.75
C PHE A 156 12.24 4.77 10.62
N VAL A 157 12.50 4.65 11.92
CA VAL A 157 12.42 5.79 12.87
C VAL A 157 13.39 6.91 12.50
N ASN A 158 14.62 6.56 12.14
CA ASN A 158 15.61 7.56 11.73
C ASN A 158 15.20 8.27 10.44
N SER A 159 14.73 7.52 9.43
CA SER A 159 14.26 8.09 8.17
C SER A 159 13.00 8.93 8.36
N PHE A 160 12.06 8.48 9.20
CA PHE A 160 10.81 9.19 9.46
C PHE A 160 11.02 10.61 9.99
N LYS A 161 12.04 10.81 10.82
CA LYS A 161 12.39 12.12 11.39
C LYS A 161 13.05 13.08 10.41
N THR A 162 13.63 12.57 9.34
CA THR A 162 14.52 13.36 8.46
C THR A 162 14.09 13.42 7.01
N ILE A 163 13.15 12.57 6.60
CA ILE A 163 12.70 12.51 5.21
C ILE A 163 11.88 13.76 4.86
N ASP A 164 12.17 14.33 3.70
CA ASP A 164 11.31 15.31 3.05
C ASP A 164 10.01 14.63 2.58
N MET A 165 8.95 14.78 3.36
CA MET A 165 7.65 14.17 3.07
C MET A 165 6.76 15.06 2.22
N TYR A 166 6.89 16.37 2.33
CA TYR A 166 5.93 17.32 1.74
C TYR A 166 6.19 17.54 0.26
N ASN A 167 7.43 17.76 -0.15
CA ASN A 167 7.74 18.05 -1.54
C ASN A 167 7.68 16.82 -2.45
N ARG A 168 8.12 15.67 -1.95
CA ARG A 168 8.23 14.44 -2.77
C ARG A 168 7.09 13.46 -2.58
N ARG A 169 6.39 13.51 -1.44
CA ARG A 169 5.48 12.44 -0.98
C ARG A 169 4.27 12.95 -0.20
N ASN A 170 3.64 14.01 -0.66
CA ASN A 170 2.51 14.65 0.03
C ASN A 170 1.43 13.63 0.50
N ASN A 171 1.09 12.64 -0.33
CA ASN A 171 0.13 11.61 0.07
C ASN A 171 0.64 10.74 1.23
N VAL A 172 1.97 10.52 1.32
CA VAL A 172 2.58 9.76 2.42
C VAL A 172 2.64 10.59 3.68
N ALA A 173 2.92 11.90 3.58
CA ALA A 173 2.82 12.83 4.70
C ALA A 173 1.40 12.84 5.27
N LYS A 174 0.39 13.01 4.40
CA LYS A 174 -1.01 12.95 4.81
C LYS A 174 -1.34 11.62 5.50
N LEU A 175 -0.94 10.50 4.93
CA LEU A 175 -1.13 9.18 5.53
C LEU A 175 -0.46 9.07 6.89
N ALA A 176 0.79 9.52 7.04
CA ALA A 176 1.52 9.50 8.31
C ALA A 176 0.77 10.28 9.40
N LEU A 177 0.31 11.50 9.08
CA LEU A 177 -0.46 12.33 10.00
C LEU A 177 -1.81 11.69 10.36
N MET A 178 -2.50 11.08 9.38
CA MET A 178 -3.73 10.33 9.62
C MET A 178 -3.50 9.16 10.59
N MET A 179 -2.43 8.39 10.40
CA MET A 179 -2.09 7.26 11.27
C MET A 179 -1.71 7.73 12.68
N LEU A 180 -0.98 8.82 12.82
CA LEU A 180 -0.64 9.41 14.11
C LEU A 180 -1.91 9.88 14.85
N GLU A 181 -2.80 10.58 14.17
CA GLU A 181 -4.03 11.08 14.74
C GLU A 181 -4.98 9.94 15.14
N SER A 182 -5.17 8.94 14.28
CA SER A 182 -6.02 7.78 14.59
C SER A 182 -5.55 6.97 15.80
N ASN A 183 -4.25 7.04 16.15
CA ASN A 183 -3.71 6.42 17.34
C ASN A 183 -3.84 7.30 18.60
N ARG A 184 -4.02 8.62 18.45
CA ARG A 184 -4.13 9.59 19.56
C ARG A 184 -5.57 9.91 19.94
N SER A 185 -6.46 9.97 18.97
CA SER A 185 -7.86 10.32 19.14
C SER A 185 -8.77 9.09 18.97
N LYS A 186 -9.82 9.02 19.80
CA LYS A 186 -10.92 8.03 19.65
C LYS A 186 -12.00 8.56 18.68
N GLU A 187 -11.92 9.82 18.28
CA GLU A 187 -12.87 10.43 17.38
C GLU A 187 -12.57 10.07 15.93
N THR A 188 -13.62 9.81 15.17
CA THR A 188 -13.50 9.54 13.73
C THR A 188 -13.40 10.88 13.00
N ILE A 189 -12.22 11.19 12.50
CA ILE A 189 -11.99 12.41 11.72
C ILE A 189 -12.25 12.15 10.24
N ALA A 190 -12.97 13.09 9.59
CA ALA A 190 -13.20 13.04 8.15
C ALA A 190 -11.95 13.57 7.40
N PHE A 191 -10.98 12.71 7.17
CA PHE A 191 -9.68 13.08 6.59
C PHE A 191 -9.74 13.72 5.18
N ASN A 192 -10.86 13.57 4.47
CA ASN A 192 -11.01 14.16 3.14
C ASN A 192 -11.10 15.71 3.16
N SER A 193 -11.49 16.29 4.31
CA SER A 193 -11.61 17.74 4.51
C SER A 193 -10.40 18.37 5.19
N ILE A 194 -9.38 17.61 5.57
CA ILE A 194 -8.22 18.11 6.29
C ILE A 194 -7.09 18.44 5.30
N GLN A 195 -6.53 19.63 5.46
CA GLN A 195 -5.32 20.06 4.78
C GLN A 195 -4.11 19.88 5.69
N VAL A 196 -2.96 19.67 5.09
CA VAL A 196 -1.69 19.60 5.82
C VAL A 196 -1.19 21.04 5.99
N GLU A 197 -1.02 21.45 7.22
CA GLU A 197 -0.47 22.77 7.58
C GLU A 197 0.99 22.63 8.02
N HIS A 198 1.80 23.64 7.64
CA HIS A 198 3.17 23.78 8.10
C HIS A 198 3.21 24.70 9.33
N ILE A 199 3.74 24.21 10.45
CA ILE A 199 3.94 25.04 11.66
C ILE A 199 4.85 26.20 11.34
N MET A 200 5.96 25.94 10.65
CA MET A 200 6.85 26.97 10.13
C MET A 200 6.51 27.25 8.65
N PRO A 201 6.26 28.52 8.27
CA PRO A 201 5.84 28.81 6.90
C PRO A 201 6.93 28.48 5.88
N GLN A 202 6.52 28.05 4.68
CA GLN A 202 7.45 27.76 3.58
C GLN A 202 8.23 29.00 3.12
N THR A 203 7.65 30.20 3.30
CA THR A 203 8.34 31.47 3.07
C THR A 203 8.43 32.23 4.37
N LEU A 204 9.66 32.40 4.89
CA LEU A 204 9.90 33.09 6.15
C LEU A 204 9.67 34.61 6.03
N THR A 205 8.75 35.11 6.84
CA THR A 205 8.60 36.56 7.03
C THR A 205 9.70 37.10 7.93
N ASN A 206 9.81 38.45 8.01
CA ASN A 206 10.78 39.07 8.89
C ASN A 206 10.52 38.77 10.37
N GLU A 207 9.26 38.67 10.78
CA GLU A 207 8.85 38.32 12.14
C GLU A 207 9.38 36.92 12.51
N TRP A 208 9.25 35.94 11.61
CA TRP A 208 9.80 34.60 11.83
C TRP A 208 11.30 34.59 11.97
N LYS A 209 12.02 35.39 11.13
CA LYS A 209 13.49 35.48 11.18
C LYS A 209 13.99 36.14 12.47
N ILE A 210 13.20 37.03 13.07
CA ILE A 210 13.52 37.66 14.34
C ILE A 210 13.18 36.75 15.52
N SER A 211 12.01 36.11 15.48
CA SER A 211 11.48 35.31 16.60
C SER A 211 12.17 33.95 16.79
N VAL A 212 12.69 33.37 15.71
CA VAL A 212 13.35 32.07 15.75
C VAL A 212 14.83 32.24 15.48
N ASN A 213 15.65 31.91 16.46
CA ASN A 213 17.11 31.92 16.26
C ASN A 213 17.52 30.94 15.14
N ASN A 214 18.35 31.45 14.21
CA ASN A 214 18.74 30.68 13.01
C ASN A 214 17.56 30.16 12.17
N ALA A 215 16.50 30.96 12.03
CA ALA A 215 15.23 30.58 11.37
C ALA A 215 15.42 29.94 9.99
N VAL A 216 16.39 30.42 9.18
CA VAL A 216 16.70 29.90 7.85
C VAL A 216 17.25 28.47 7.92
N ASP A 217 18.18 28.21 8.84
CA ASP A 217 18.77 26.89 9.01
C ASP A 217 17.77 25.90 9.60
N VAL A 218 16.93 26.35 10.55
CA VAL A 218 15.84 25.58 11.14
C VAL A 218 14.83 25.19 10.06
N GLN A 219 14.42 26.14 9.22
CA GLN A 219 13.50 25.87 8.13
C GLN A 219 14.11 24.88 7.11
N ALA A 220 15.34 25.09 6.69
CA ALA A 220 16.03 24.21 5.75
C ALA A 220 16.16 22.78 6.27
N LYS A 221 16.29 22.62 7.59
CA LYS A 221 16.46 21.31 8.23
C LYS A 221 15.15 20.61 8.54
N TYR A 222 14.13 21.34 8.94
CA TYR A 222 12.92 20.75 9.53
C TYR A 222 11.61 21.14 8.80
N GLY A 223 11.63 22.17 7.94
CA GLY A 223 10.42 22.71 7.31
C GLY A 223 9.59 21.70 6.53
N ASP A 224 10.24 20.72 5.92
CA ASP A 224 9.61 19.67 5.12
C ASP A 224 9.60 18.30 5.81
N THR A 225 9.90 18.24 7.10
CA THR A 225 9.82 17.02 7.92
C THR A 225 8.54 16.99 8.75
N ILE A 226 8.21 15.82 9.26
CA ILE A 226 7.03 15.66 10.16
C ILE A 226 7.35 16.07 11.62
N GLY A 227 8.58 16.31 11.95
CA GLY A 227 9.03 16.76 13.27
C GLY A 227 9.77 15.72 14.06
#